data_1454dfcf7e71e3e4e46060681ce88824
#
_entry.id   1454dfcf7e71e3e4e46060681ce88824
#
_cell.length_a   1.000
_cell.length_b   1.000
_cell.length_c   1.000
_cell.angle_alpha   90.00
_cell.angle_beta   90.00
_cell.angle_gamma   90.00
#
_symmetry.space_group_name_H-M   'P 1'
#
loop_
_entity.id
_entity.type
_entity.pdbx_description
1 polymer ?
#
loop_
_entity_poly.entity_id
_entity_poly.type
_entity_poly.pdbx_seq_one_letter_code
_entity_poly.pdbx_strand_id
1 'polypeptide(L)'
;RSIGRMEFVHFLQKPSKALFKETCLLYNSAERPPAACPVRRGNVHRRETNLSKKVSVCIVIDKLIGDISTVMYSYVLIILLLATGLYFTFRTRFVQFRMFLESIRVVGEKPEKAGATSSFQALMVSTASRVGTGNIIGISTAICAGGFGAVFWMWVIAIIGGASAFVESTLAQIYKRRDPETGESYGGPSYYIEAALHSRPLAIIFAFSLILTYAGGFNMLASYNLQSTFSGYSFYDPETTPWVIGAILALLVGYCVMGGGKRIVKVTSTLVPFMGGLYVLVSLIVIVMNFGLLPQVLGRIFSEAFDFQAIFGGLAGSCLMYGIKRGLYSNEAGVGSAPNAAASANVSHPVKQGLVQMLSVFIDTLLICTATAFMLLCSGVEPDAALEGAPYVQAALSAVFGPIGPMFITVAMVLFAFTTLIGNLYYVDNCLNYIVKKVPAKEFMVLFRIDAMLLIFIGAGMQIGTVWNLADVLMGVMALINLPVIILLSRPALLALKDYTAQKNTGRNPVFKAETVGLKGKTEYWN
;
A
#
# COMPACT_ATOMS: atom_id res chain seq x y z
N ARG A 1 14.11 -6.21 -51.30
CA ARG A 1 14.34 -5.41 -50.05
C ARG A 1 13.15 -5.61 -49.11
N SER A 2 12.91 -6.86 -48.70
CA SER A 2 11.91 -7.24 -47.70
C SER A 2 12.23 -8.64 -47.19
N ILE A 3 13.36 -8.79 -46.50
CA ILE A 3 13.74 -10.00 -45.74
C ILE A 3 14.50 -9.48 -44.51
N GLY A 4 13.81 -9.15 -43.48
CA GLY A 4 14.45 -8.62 -42.27
C GLY A 4 13.50 -8.43 -41.05
N ARG A 5 12.23 -8.83 -41.20
CA ARG A 5 11.22 -8.61 -40.14
C ARG A 5 10.54 -9.88 -39.61
N MET A 6 10.87 -11.05 -40.09
CA MET A 6 10.22 -12.31 -39.71
C MET A 6 11.03 -13.22 -38.77
N GLU A 7 12.30 -12.94 -38.51
CA GLU A 7 13.12 -13.80 -37.64
C GLU A 7 13.12 -13.41 -36.18
N PHE A 8 12.68 -12.18 -35.84
CA PHE A 8 12.70 -11.69 -34.44
C PHE A 8 11.53 -12.17 -33.60
N VAL A 9 10.41 -12.53 -34.21
CA VAL A 9 9.19 -13.00 -33.50
C VAL A 9 9.25 -14.48 -33.11
N HIS A 10 10.11 -15.27 -33.79
CA HIS A 10 10.26 -16.70 -33.47
C HIS A 10 11.24 -17.01 -32.33
N PHE A 11 11.98 -15.99 -31.85
CA PHE A 11 12.98 -16.13 -30.77
C PHE A 11 12.37 -16.11 -29.36
N LEU A 12 11.17 -15.58 -29.20
CA LEU A 12 10.52 -15.40 -27.88
C LEU A 12 9.59 -16.56 -27.46
N GLN A 13 9.47 -17.62 -28.24
CA GLN A 13 8.58 -18.76 -27.94
C GLN A 13 9.27 -20.07 -27.57
N LYS A 14 10.56 -20.10 -27.21
CA LYS A 14 11.22 -21.33 -26.74
C LYS A 14 11.42 -21.35 -25.22
N PRO A 15 11.16 -22.49 -24.57
CA PRO A 15 11.26 -22.60 -23.11
C PRO A 15 12.72 -22.47 -22.63
N SER A 16 12.86 -21.88 -21.45
CA SER A 16 14.06 -21.36 -20.78
C SER A 16 15.34 -22.24 -20.72
N LYS A 17 15.28 -23.50 -21.10
CA LYS A 17 16.46 -24.39 -21.14
C LYS A 17 17.39 -24.20 -22.36
N ALA A 18 16.89 -23.63 -23.44
CA ALA A 18 17.70 -23.36 -24.63
C ALA A 18 18.51 -22.07 -24.52
N LEU A 19 17.94 -21.03 -23.85
CA LEU A 19 18.61 -19.76 -23.64
C LEU A 19 19.88 -19.90 -22.80
N PHE A 20 19.86 -20.79 -21.79
CA PHE A 20 20.98 -21.00 -20.88
C PHE A 20 22.20 -21.65 -21.58
N LYS A 21 21.95 -22.45 -22.61
CA LYS A 21 23.00 -23.14 -23.38
C LYS A 21 23.65 -22.21 -24.41
N GLU A 22 22.90 -21.28 -24.99
CA GLU A 22 23.42 -20.31 -25.97
C GLU A 22 24.18 -19.16 -25.32
N THR A 23 23.75 -18.70 -24.15
CA THR A 23 24.46 -17.65 -23.40
C THR A 23 25.83 -18.15 -22.89
N CYS A 24 25.95 -19.43 -22.51
CA CYS A 24 27.24 -20.06 -22.18
C CYS A 24 28.17 -20.24 -23.39
N LEU A 25 27.62 -20.38 -24.61
CA LEU A 25 28.42 -20.53 -25.83
C LEU A 25 28.92 -19.17 -26.37
N LEU A 26 28.18 -18.11 -26.19
CA LEU A 26 28.58 -16.75 -26.58
C LEU A 26 29.67 -16.16 -25.66
N TYR A 27 29.72 -16.60 -24.39
CA TYR A 27 30.76 -16.16 -23.45
C TYR A 27 32.11 -16.86 -23.64
N ASN A 28 32.15 -18.01 -24.37
CA ASN A 28 33.36 -18.77 -24.66
C ASN A 28 34.05 -18.39 -25.96
N SER A 29 33.49 -17.48 -26.76
CA SER A 29 34.05 -17.10 -28.08
C SER A 29 34.74 -15.74 -28.13
N ALA A 30 34.82 -15.01 -27.01
CA ALA A 30 35.52 -13.75 -26.92
C ALA A 30 36.90 -13.92 -26.25
N GLU A 31 37.94 -13.88 -27.08
CA GLU A 31 39.34 -13.55 -26.80
C GLU A 31 40.17 -14.47 -25.89
N ARG A 32 41.11 -15.17 -26.50
CA ARG A 32 42.28 -15.73 -25.83
C ARG A 32 43.20 -14.57 -25.39
N PRO A 33 43.51 -14.42 -24.08
CA PRO A 33 44.54 -13.48 -23.65
C PRO A 33 45.94 -13.97 -24.03
N PRO A 34 46.88 -13.08 -24.32
CA PRO A 34 48.25 -13.44 -24.60
C PRO A 34 48.92 -14.07 -23.36
N ALA A 35 49.81 -15.04 -23.61
CA ALA A 35 50.56 -15.77 -22.61
C ALA A 35 51.44 -14.83 -21.78
N ALA A 36 51.39 -14.98 -20.46
CA ALA A 36 52.34 -14.61 -19.42
C ALA A 36 51.76 -13.66 -18.37
N CYS A 37 51.02 -14.23 -17.39
CA CYS A 37 51.08 -13.77 -16.01
C CYS A 37 50.60 -14.90 -15.07
N PRO A 38 51.34 -15.33 -14.07
CA PRO A 38 50.94 -16.37 -13.14
C PRO A 38 50.00 -15.82 -12.05
N VAL A 39 48.73 -15.59 -12.39
CA VAL A 39 47.70 -15.28 -11.38
C VAL A 39 47.19 -16.62 -10.81
N ARG A 40 47.25 -16.74 -9.48
CA ARG A 40 46.81 -17.89 -8.69
C ARG A 40 45.38 -18.31 -9.10
N ARG A 41 45.28 -19.37 -9.93
CA ARG A 41 44.01 -19.96 -10.44
C ARG A 41 42.99 -20.40 -9.35
N GLY A 42 43.41 -20.53 -8.11
CA GLY A 42 42.55 -21.02 -7.03
C GLY A 42 41.51 -20.05 -6.50
N ASN A 43 41.75 -18.71 -6.56
CA ASN A 43 40.86 -17.73 -5.96
C ASN A 43 39.75 -17.22 -6.92
N VAL A 44 39.98 -17.29 -8.23
CA VAL A 44 38.99 -16.86 -9.24
C VAL A 44 37.88 -17.89 -9.34
N HIS A 45 38.24 -19.18 -9.44
CA HIS A 45 37.25 -20.27 -9.53
C HIS A 45 36.35 -20.40 -8.27
N ARG A 46 36.89 -20.08 -7.08
CA ARG A 46 36.11 -20.07 -5.84
C ARG A 46 35.16 -18.86 -5.74
N ARG A 47 35.53 -17.72 -6.35
CA ARG A 47 34.67 -16.53 -6.42
C ARG A 47 33.54 -16.75 -7.43
N GLU A 48 33.81 -17.31 -8.61
CA GLU A 48 32.80 -17.61 -9.62
C GLU A 48 31.77 -18.65 -9.17
N THR A 49 32.20 -19.73 -8.50
CA THR A 49 31.30 -20.73 -7.91
C THR A 49 30.46 -20.19 -6.76
N ASN A 50 30.99 -19.27 -5.94
CA ASN A 50 30.23 -18.61 -4.87
C ASN A 50 29.24 -17.58 -5.42
N LEU A 51 29.59 -16.86 -6.49
CA LEU A 51 28.69 -15.90 -7.14
C LEU A 51 27.54 -16.64 -7.83
N SER A 52 27.82 -17.71 -8.56
CA SER A 52 26.82 -18.57 -9.19
C SER A 52 25.86 -19.20 -8.16
N LYS A 53 26.37 -19.68 -7.03
CA LYS A 53 25.52 -20.17 -5.93
C LYS A 53 24.64 -19.09 -5.30
N LYS A 54 25.18 -17.89 -5.09
CA LYS A 54 24.39 -16.76 -4.58
C LYS A 54 23.27 -16.35 -5.53
N VAL A 55 23.56 -16.23 -6.82
CA VAL A 55 22.56 -15.95 -7.87
C VAL A 55 21.48 -17.02 -7.91
N SER A 56 21.85 -18.29 -7.85
CA SER A 56 20.89 -19.40 -7.81
C SER A 56 19.99 -19.37 -6.57
N VAL A 57 20.53 -19.03 -5.42
CA VAL A 57 19.75 -18.89 -4.17
C VAL A 57 18.76 -17.72 -4.26
N CYS A 58 19.18 -16.57 -4.78
CA CYS A 58 18.29 -15.42 -4.97
C CYS A 58 17.12 -15.76 -5.91
N ILE A 59 17.38 -16.44 -7.03
CA ILE A 59 16.34 -16.86 -8.00
C ILE A 59 15.34 -17.83 -7.34
N VAL A 60 15.81 -18.76 -6.52
CA VAL A 60 14.95 -19.71 -5.80
C VAL A 60 14.07 -18.99 -4.77
N ILE A 61 14.63 -18.03 -4.03
CA ILE A 61 13.89 -17.23 -3.04
C ILE A 61 12.81 -16.39 -3.74
N ASP A 62 13.16 -15.68 -4.83
CA ASP A 62 12.20 -14.87 -5.58
C ASP A 62 11.04 -15.71 -6.12
N LYS A 63 11.34 -16.88 -6.66
CA LYS A 63 10.31 -17.81 -7.13
C LYS A 63 9.42 -18.28 -5.98
N LEU A 64 9.99 -18.65 -4.84
CA LEU A 64 9.24 -19.11 -3.67
C LEU A 64 8.30 -18.00 -3.15
N ILE A 65 8.79 -16.76 -3.04
CA ILE A 65 7.98 -15.62 -2.61
C ILE A 65 6.85 -15.35 -3.61
N GLY A 66 7.14 -15.42 -4.91
CA GLY A 66 6.15 -15.29 -5.98
C GLY A 66 5.05 -16.35 -5.94
N ASP A 67 5.44 -17.62 -5.74
CA ASP A 67 4.51 -18.75 -5.63
C ASP A 67 3.60 -18.59 -4.38
N ILE A 68 4.18 -18.18 -3.23
CA ILE A 68 3.42 -17.89 -2.01
C ILE A 68 2.44 -16.74 -2.25
N SER A 69 2.89 -15.62 -2.83
CA SER A 69 2.03 -14.49 -3.17
C SER A 69 0.86 -14.93 -4.06
N THR A 70 1.15 -15.72 -5.09
CA THR A 70 0.12 -16.21 -6.02
C THR A 70 -0.92 -17.07 -5.31
N VAL A 71 -0.52 -18.05 -4.52
CA VAL A 71 -1.46 -18.90 -3.76
C VAL A 71 -2.30 -18.09 -2.78
N MET A 72 -1.65 -17.17 -2.04
CA MET A 72 -2.35 -16.34 -1.07
C MET A 72 -3.43 -15.47 -1.73
N TYR A 73 -3.13 -14.80 -2.82
CA TYR A 73 -4.06 -13.87 -3.47
C TYR A 73 -5.04 -14.56 -4.43
N SER A 74 -4.67 -15.69 -5.05
CA SER A 74 -5.61 -16.38 -5.95
C SER A 74 -6.72 -17.12 -5.21
N TYR A 75 -6.46 -17.60 -3.98
CA TYR A 75 -7.41 -18.48 -3.30
C TYR A 75 -7.82 -17.99 -1.91
N VAL A 76 -6.86 -17.66 -1.05
CA VAL A 76 -7.15 -17.44 0.37
C VAL A 76 -7.66 -16.04 0.64
N LEU A 77 -6.88 -15.02 0.23
CA LEU A 77 -7.18 -13.63 0.57
C LEU A 77 -8.39 -13.09 -0.19
N ILE A 78 -8.57 -13.46 -1.47
CA ILE A 78 -9.77 -13.06 -2.23
C ILE A 78 -11.04 -13.48 -1.48
N ILE A 79 -11.12 -14.77 -1.10
CA ILE A 79 -12.30 -15.30 -0.40
C ILE A 79 -12.48 -14.62 0.96
N LEU A 80 -11.39 -14.51 1.73
CA LEU A 80 -11.44 -13.95 3.07
C LEU A 80 -11.83 -12.46 3.06
N LEU A 81 -11.28 -11.67 2.14
CA LEU A 81 -11.59 -10.25 1.99
C LEU A 81 -13.04 -10.01 1.55
N LEU A 82 -13.47 -10.73 0.51
CA LEU A 82 -14.85 -10.62 0.02
C LEU A 82 -15.86 -11.06 1.09
N ALA A 83 -15.63 -12.21 1.73
CA ALA A 83 -16.50 -12.72 2.78
C ALA A 83 -16.57 -11.77 3.98
N THR A 84 -15.42 -11.27 4.45
CA THR A 84 -15.36 -10.34 5.59
C THR A 84 -15.99 -9.00 5.25
N GLY A 85 -15.69 -8.45 4.07
CA GLY A 85 -16.24 -7.18 3.61
C GLY A 85 -17.75 -7.23 3.45
N LEU A 86 -18.29 -8.30 2.84
CA LEU A 86 -19.73 -8.53 2.71
C LEU A 86 -20.37 -8.76 4.10
N TYR A 87 -19.76 -9.61 4.94
CA TYR A 87 -20.26 -9.84 6.30
C TYR A 87 -20.43 -8.51 7.05
N PHE A 88 -19.43 -7.65 7.07
CA PHE A 88 -19.54 -6.36 7.74
C PHE A 88 -20.47 -5.38 7.02
N THR A 89 -20.54 -5.39 5.71
CA THR A 89 -21.51 -4.58 4.96
C THR A 89 -22.93 -4.88 5.42
N PHE A 90 -23.32 -6.16 5.50
CA PHE A 90 -24.65 -6.54 5.97
C PHE A 90 -24.84 -6.31 7.48
N ARG A 91 -23.85 -6.65 8.32
CA ARG A 91 -23.93 -6.49 9.78
C ARG A 91 -24.00 -5.04 10.23
N THR A 92 -23.36 -4.14 9.51
CA THR A 92 -23.43 -2.69 9.77
C THR A 92 -24.61 -2.01 9.06
N ARG A 93 -25.42 -2.77 8.32
CA ARG A 93 -26.54 -2.27 7.52
C ARG A 93 -26.06 -1.21 6.51
N PHE A 94 -25.06 -1.56 5.70
CA PHE A 94 -24.50 -0.70 4.66
C PHE A 94 -23.99 0.65 5.20
N VAL A 95 -23.19 0.62 6.26
CA VAL A 95 -22.64 1.83 6.92
C VAL A 95 -21.96 2.76 5.94
N GLN A 96 -21.28 2.21 4.94
CA GLN A 96 -20.53 2.94 3.92
C GLN A 96 -21.40 3.86 3.04
N PHE A 97 -22.67 3.55 2.88
CA PHE A 97 -23.63 4.40 2.17
C PHE A 97 -24.43 5.26 3.15
N ARG A 98 -25.01 4.61 4.16
CA ARG A 98 -25.92 5.26 5.12
C ARG A 98 -25.25 6.36 5.92
N MET A 99 -23.95 6.21 6.25
CA MET A 99 -23.21 7.14 7.09
C MET A 99 -22.13 7.92 6.31
N PHE A 100 -22.19 7.91 4.97
CA PHE A 100 -21.19 8.57 4.13
C PHE A 100 -21.10 10.08 4.41
N LEU A 101 -22.23 10.79 4.39
CA LEU A 101 -22.25 12.24 4.68
C LEU A 101 -21.80 12.54 6.12
N GLU A 102 -22.12 11.63 7.04
CA GLU A 102 -21.65 11.76 8.42
C GLU A 102 -20.14 11.61 8.55
N SER A 103 -19.54 10.72 7.75
CA SER A 103 -18.09 10.56 7.74
C SER A 103 -17.37 11.85 7.32
N ILE A 104 -17.91 12.57 6.33
CA ILE A 104 -17.40 13.89 5.90
C ILE A 104 -17.55 14.92 7.02
N ARG A 105 -18.73 14.97 7.66
CA ARG A 105 -18.98 15.90 8.78
C ARG A 105 -17.99 15.72 9.92
N VAL A 106 -17.73 14.47 10.31
CA VAL A 106 -16.85 14.12 11.43
C VAL A 106 -15.39 14.53 11.18
N VAL A 107 -14.94 14.53 9.93
CA VAL A 107 -13.57 14.99 9.58
C VAL A 107 -13.38 16.46 10.00
N GLY A 108 -14.40 17.30 9.85
CA GLY A 108 -14.35 18.72 10.21
C GLY A 108 -14.49 19.00 11.72
N GLU A 109 -14.76 18.01 12.57
CA GLU A 109 -14.92 18.21 14.01
C GLU A 109 -13.59 18.55 14.70
N LYS A 110 -13.64 19.51 15.61
CA LYS A 110 -12.51 19.86 16.47
C LYS A 110 -12.28 18.77 17.53
N PRO A 111 -11.03 18.51 17.94
CA PRO A 111 -10.76 17.60 19.04
C PRO A 111 -11.35 18.14 20.35
N GLU A 112 -11.77 17.25 21.26
CA GLU A 112 -12.32 17.65 22.55
C GLU A 112 -11.30 18.36 23.46
N LYS A 113 -10.02 18.00 23.31
CA LYS A 113 -8.92 18.63 24.04
C LYS A 113 -8.09 19.49 23.10
N ALA A 114 -7.82 20.72 23.48
CA ALA A 114 -6.93 21.60 22.73
C ALA A 114 -5.54 20.98 22.60
N GLY A 115 -4.98 21.01 21.39
CA GLY A 115 -3.65 20.44 21.08
C GLY A 115 -3.62 18.92 20.86
N ALA A 116 -4.73 18.19 21.07
CA ALA A 116 -4.81 16.77 20.75
C ALA A 116 -5.01 16.54 19.24
N THR A 117 -4.67 15.35 18.77
CA THR A 117 -4.84 14.97 17.37
C THR A 117 -6.32 14.98 16.96
N SER A 118 -6.65 15.74 15.90
CA SER A 118 -8.01 15.82 15.37
C SER A 118 -8.33 14.63 14.44
N SER A 119 -9.64 14.47 14.12
CA SER A 119 -10.10 13.50 13.12
C SER A 119 -9.45 13.75 11.75
N PHE A 120 -9.33 15.02 11.35
CA PHE A 120 -8.65 15.39 10.10
C PHE A 120 -7.17 15.00 10.12
N GLN A 121 -6.45 15.26 11.20
CA GLN A 121 -5.03 14.90 11.31
C GLN A 121 -4.81 13.38 11.27
N ALA A 122 -5.64 12.60 11.97
CA ALA A 122 -5.59 11.14 11.90
C ALA A 122 -5.93 10.61 10.50
N LEU A 123 -6.90 11.25 9.81
CA LEU A 123 -7.20 10.96 8.40
C LEU A 123 -5.98 11.24 7.52
N MET A 124 -5.31 12.37 7.70
CA MET A 124 -4.15 12.72 6.87
C MET A 124 -2.96 11.78 7.07
N VAL A 125 -2.73 11.29 8.28
CA VAL A 125 -1.69 10.28 8.54
C VAL A 125 -2.03 8.97 7.85
N SER A 126 -3.27 8.48 7.99
CA SER A 126 -3.68 7.23 7.34
C SER A 126 -3.75 7.37 5.81
N THR A 127 -4.17 8.52 5.31
CA THR A 127 -4.16 8.81 3.87
C THR A 127 -2.74 8.95 3.33
N ALA A 128 -1.79 9.50 4.10
CA ALA A 128 -0.39 9.57 3.70
C ALA A 128 0.24 8.19 3.45
N SER A 129 -0.06 7.21 4.29
CA SER A 129 0.38 5.83 4.09
C SER A 129 -0.28 5.19 2.87
N ARG A 130 -1.59 5.33 2.71
CA ARG A 130 -2.39 4.73 1.65
C ARG A 130 -2.18 5.39 0.29
N VAL A 131 -2.39 6.72 0.22
CA VAL A 131 -2.25 7.50 -1.02
C VAL A 131 -0.78 7.70 -1.32
N GLY A 132 -0.21 6.74 -2.03
CA GLY A 132 1.20 6.64 -2.28
C GLY A 132 1.55 6.21 -3.70
N THR A 133 2.75 5.69 -3.84
CA THR A 133 3.24 5.20 -5.13
C THR A 133 2.38 4.08 -5.72
N GLY A 134 1.65 3.33 -4.87
CA GLY A 134 0.72 2.29 -5.27
C GLY A 134 -0.48 2.79 -6.05
N ASN A 135 -0.98 3.98 -5.74
CA ASN A 135 -2.11 4.59 -6.45
C ASN A 135 -1.75 4.99 -7.89
N ILE A 136 -0.49 5.08 -8.21
CA ILE A 136 0.01 5.42 -9.55
C ILE A 136 0.57 4.16 -10.23
N ILE A 137 1.66 3.62 -9.69
CA ILE A 137 2.36 2.47 -10.27
C ILE A 137 1.55 1.18 -10.11
N GLY A 138 0.92 0.97 -8.95
CA GLY A 138 0.09 -0.22 -8.71
C GLY A 138 -1.15 -0.27 -9.62
N ILE A 139 -1.73 0.89 -9.95
CA ILE A 139 -2.85 0.96 -10.90
C ILE A 139 -2.38 0.68 -12.32
N SER A 140 -1.23 1.24 -12.73
CA SER A 140 -0.59 0.91 -13.99
C SER A 140 -0.35 -0.59 -14.12
N THR A 141 0.25 -1.22 -13.09
CA THR A 141 0.47 -2.66 -13.01
C THR A 141 -0.86 -3.45 -13.11
N ALA A 142 -1.90 -3.02 -12.38
CA ALA A 142 -3.20 -3.69 -12.43
C ALA A 142 -3.82 -3.67 -13.83
N ILE A 143 -3.72 -2.55 -14.53
CA ILE A 143 -4.27 -2.38 -15.87
C ILE A 143 -3.44 -3.15 -16.90
N CYS A 144 -2.11 -3.06 -16.86
CA CYS A 144 -1.23 -3.75 -17.81
C CYS A 144 -1.30 -5.28 -17.68
N ALA A 145 -1.43 -5.80 -16.44
CA ALA A 145 -1.44 -7.24 -16.19
C ALA A 145 -2.85 -7.85 -16.12
N GLY A 146 -3.84 -7.11 -15.64
CA GLY A 146 -5.21 -7.57 -15.43
C GLY A 146 -6.26 -7.00 -16.40
N GLY A 147 -5.86 -6.07 -17.29
CA GLY A 147 -6.78 -5.41 -18.21
C GLY A 147 -7.67 -4.33 -17.56
N PHE A 148 -8.58 -3.76 -18.34
CA PHE A 148 -9.51 -2.70 -17.91
C PHE A 148 -10.44 -3.17 -16.77
N GLY A 149 -10.86 -4.43 -16.76
CA GLY A 149 -11.74 -5.01 -15.75
C GLY A 149 -11.15 -4.97 -14.33
N ALA A 150 -9.82 -4.86 -14.17
CA ALA A 150 -9.19 -4.73 -12.86
C ALA A 150 -9.68 -3.48 -12.09
N VAL A 151 -9.98 -2.39 -12.79
CA VAL A 151 -10.51 -1.15 -12.19
C VAL A 151 -11.86 -1.38 -11.52
N PHE A 152 -12.76 -2.15 -12.15
CA PHE A 152 -14.05 -2.51 -11.56
C PHE A 152 -13.89 -3.28 -10.25
N TRP A 153 -13.02 -4.29 -10.22
CA TRP A 153 -12.79 -5.10 -9.02
C TRP A 153 -12.10 -4.33 -7.90
N MET A 154 -11.29 -3.31 -8.24
CA MET A 154 -10.77 -2.37 -7.25
C MET A 154 -11.89 -1.54 -6.60
N TRP A 155 -12.89 -1.08 -7.37
CA TRP A 155 -14.05 -0.39 -6.80
C TRP A 155 -14.85 -1.29 -5.86
N VAL A 156 -15.09 -2.53 -6.30
CA VAL A 156 -15.84 -3.51 -5.48
C VAL A 156 -15.14 -3.74 -4.14
N ILE A 157 -13.82 -4.02 -4.15
CA ILE A 157 -13.09 -4.28 -2.91
C ILE A 157 -13.00 -3.04 -2.00
N ALA A 158 -12.93 -1.84 -2.56
CA ALA A 158 -12.96 -0.61 -1.78
C ALA A 158 -14.31 -0.37 -1.11
N ILE A 159 -15.41 -0.58 -1.84
CA ILE A 159 -16.76 -0.40 -1.30
C ILE A 159 -17.02 -1.37 -0.14
N ILE A 160 -16.79 -2.66 -0.34
CA ILE A 160 -17.03 -3.66 0.71
C ILE A 160 -15.99 -3.59 1.81
N GLY A 161 -14.72 -3.32 1.45
CA GLY A 161 -13.61 -3.15 2.38
C GLY A 161 -13.79 -1.95 3.33
N GLY A 162 -14.48 -0.90 2.88
CA GLY A 162 -14.84 0.25 3.72
C GLY A 162 -15.57 -0.14 5.00
N ALA A 163 -16.42 -1.18 4.97
CA ALA A 163 -17.07 -1.70 6.17
C ALA A 163 -16.09 -2.42 7.11
N SER A 164 -15.08 -3.11 6.58
CA SER A 164 -14.00 -3.70 7.38
C SER A 164 -13.15 -2.62 8.05
N ALA A 165 -12.74 -1.59 7.29
CA ALA A 165 -11.99 -0.45 7.80
C ALA A 165 -12.75 0.32 8.90
N PHE A 166 -14.08 0.42 8.76
CA PHE A 166 -14.96 0.97 9.80
C PHE A 166 -14.87 0.16 11.10
N VAL A 167 -14.98 -1.16 11.03
CA VAL A 167 -15.00 -2.03 12.21
C VAL A 167 -13.63 -2.03 12.90
N GLU A 168 -12.53 -2.27 12.16
CA GLU A 168 -11.19 -2.32 12.74
C GLU A 168 -10.78 -1.01 13.41
N SER A 169 -11.13 0.13 12.81
CA SER A 169 -10.79 1.44 13.36
C SER A 169 -11.68 1.84 14.55
N THR A 170 -12.94 1.39 14.56
CA THR A 170 -13.80 1.52 15.73
C THR A 170 -13.27 0.71 16.90
N LEU A 171 -12.81 -0.54 16.65
CA LEU A 171 -12.18 -1.38 17.67
C LEU A 171 -10.90 -0.73 18.23
N ALA A 172 -10.06 -0.19 17.36
CA ALA A 172 -8.83 0.49 17.78
C ALA A 172 -9.13 1.70 18.71
N GLN A 173 -10.19 2.43 18.42
CA GLN A 173 -10.64 3.53 19.29
C GLN A 173 -11.27 3.03 20.60
N ILE A 174 -12.00 1.93 20.61
CA ILE A 174 -12.58 1.35 21.85
C ILE A 174 -11.45 0.91 22.79
N TYR A 175 -10.41 0.25 22.27
CA TYR A 175 -9.32 -0.33 23.07
C TYR A 175 -8.04 0.52 23.08
N LYS A 176 -8.13 1.80 22.72
CA LYS A 176 -6.98 2.71 22.77
C LYS A 176 -6.53 2.98 24.22
N ARG A 177 -5.27 3.32 24.34
CA ARG A 177 -4.64 3.67 25.62
C ARG A 177 -4.25 5.15 25.64
N ARG A 178 -3.95 5.64 26.81
CA ARG A 178 -3.47 7.02 27.02
C ARG A 178 -2.02 6.97 27.49
N ASP A 179 -1.18 7.78 26.90
CA ASP A 179 0.16 8.01 27.40
C ASP A 179 0.07 8.84 28.70
N PRO A 180 0.62 8.35 29.83
CA PRO A 180 0.55 9.05 31.11
C PRO A 180 1.31 10.38 31.12
N GLU A 181 2.40 10.49 30.33
CA GLU A 181 3.27 11.67 30.30
C GLU A 181 2.74 12.74 29.35
N THR A 182 2.35 12.37 28.15
CA THR A 182 1.90 13.33 27.12
C THR A 182 0.39 13.54 27.10
N GLY A 183 -0.38 12.59 27.67
CA GLY A 183 -1.83 12.56 27.61
C GLY A 183 -2.40 12.22 26.23
N GLU A 184 -1.54 11.92 25.25
CA GLU A 184 -1.92 11.51 23.89
C GLU A 184 -2.50 10.10 23.89
N SER A 185 -3.39 9.80 22.92
CA SER A 185 -3.93 8.45 22.78
C SER A 185 -3.20 7.69 21.68
N TYR A 186 -3.04 6.38 21.89
CA TYR A 186 -2.43 5.45 20.97
C TYR A 186 -3.13 4.09 21.03
N GLY A 187 -3.00 3.28 20.01
CA GLY A 187 -3.68 1.98 19.94
C GLY A 187 -3.47 1.34 18.58
N GLY A 188 -4.28 0.36 18.25
CA GLY A 188 -4.21 -0.39 17.00
C GLY A 188 -4.51 -1.87 17.22
N PRO A 189 -4.30 -2.73 16.20
CA PRO A 189 -4.65 -4.14 16.30
C PRO A 189 -3.99 -4.88 17.46
N SER A 190 -2.70 -4.65 17.69
CA SER A 190 -1.99 -5.31 18.81
C SER A 190 -2.65 -5.03 20.15
N TYR A 191 -3.19 -3.82 20.34
CA TYR A 191 -3.86 -3.43 21.58
C TYR A 191 -5.22 -4.10 21.75
N TYR A 192 -6.07 -4.13 20.70
CA TYR A 192 -7.36 -4.81 20.82
C TYR A 192 -7.23 -6.34 20.83
N ILE A 193 -6.22 -6.92 20.17
CA ILE A 193 -5.91 -8.36 20.26
C ILE A 193 -5.57 -8.74 21.71
N GLU A 194 -4.65 -8.01 22.35
CA GLU A 194 -4.28 -8.29 23.73
C GLU A 194 -5.44 -8.04 24.68
N ALA A 195 -6.12 -6.91 24.58
CA ALA A 195 -7.18 -6.52 25.52
C ALA A 195 -8.45 -7.37 25.43
N ALA A 196 -8.85 -7.78 24.21
CA ALA A 196 -10.13 -8.45 24.00
C ALA A 196 -10.00 -9.98 23.79
N LEU A 197 -8.90 -10.47 23.19
CA LEU A 197 -8.63 -11.91 23.05
C LEU A 197 -7.72 -12.46 24.13
N HIS A 198 -7.18 -11.59 25.01
CA HIS A 198 -6.22 -11.97 26.05
C HIS A 198 -4.99 -12.72 25.49
N SER A 199 -4.63 -12.46 24.22
CA SER A 199 -3.54 -13.14 23.52
C SER A 199 -2.39 -12.18 23.20
N ARG A 200 -1.46 -12.02 24.14
CA ARG A 200 -0.24 -11.24 23.93
C ARG A 200 0.67 -11.82 22.84
N PRO A 201 0.86 -13.17 22.72
CA PRO A 201 1.68 -13.70 21.64
C PRO A 201 1.15 -13.31 20.25
N LEU A 202 -0.15 -13.45 19.99
CA LEU A 202 -0.77 -13.06 18.72
C LEU A 202 -0.61 -11.56 18.45
N ALA A 203 -0.77 -10.73 19.48
CA ALA A 203 -0.58 -9.29 19.38
C ALA A 203 0.87 -8.89 19.02
N ILE A 204 1.87 -9.61 19.60
CA ILE A 204 3.29 -9.40 19.24
C ILE A 204 3.56 -9.86 17.80
N ILE A 205 3.03 -11.02 17.39
CA ILE A 205 3.17 -11.52 16.01
C ILE A 205 2.60 -10.49 15.03
N PHE A 206 1.42 -9.92 15.32
CA PHE A 206 0.83 -8.87 14.48
C PHE A 206 1.71 -7.61 14.45
N ALA A 207 2.18 -7.11 15.61
CA ALA A 207 3.05 -5.94 15.68
C ALA A 207 4.34 -6.14 14.87
N PHE A 208 4.95 -7.31 14.99
CA PHE A 208 6.15 -7.65 14.24
C PHE A 208 5.89 -7.74 12.73
N SER A 209 4.77 -8.36 12.33
CA SER A 209 4.34 -8.41 10.92
C SER A 209 4.13 -7.02 10.34
N LEU A 210 3.51 -6.10 11.11
CA LEU A 210 3.34 -4.71 10.70
C LEU A 210 4.68 -3.99 10.52
N ILE A 211 5.61 -4.16 11.45
CA ILE A 211 6.95 -3.55 11.35
C ILE A 211 7.66 -4.04 10.08
N LEU A 212 7.65 -5.35 9.83
CA LEU A 212 8.27 -5.92 8.62
C LEU A 212 7.60 -5.41 7.34
N THR A 213 6.27 -5.29 7.34
CA THR A 213 5.53 -4.80 6.17
C THR A 213 5.83 -3.33 5.90
N TYR A 214 5.71 -2.47 6.91
CA TYR A 214 5.72 -1.02 6.72
C TYR A 214 7.11 -0.39 6.76
N ALA A 215 8.01 -0.83 7.65
CA ALA A 215 9.41 -0.39 7.62
C ALA A 215 10.22 -1.09 6.52
N GLY A 216 9.88 -2.36 6.22
CA GLY A 216 10.54 -3.17 5.19
C GLY A 216 9.82 -3.09 3.84
N GLY A 217 8.93 -4.07 3.56
CA GLY A 217 8.35 -4.30 2.24
C GLY A 217 7.77 -3.08 1.55
N PHE A 218 6.89 -2.33 2.23
CA PHE A 218 6.23 -1.17 1.64
C PHE A 218 7.18 0.02 1.44
N ASN A 219 8.10 0.24 2.38
CA ASN A 219 9.07 1.33 2.24
C ASN A 219 10.09 1.04 1.14
N MET A 220 10.55 -0.20 1.01
CA MET A 220 11.41 -0.64 -0.09
C MET A 220 10.70 -0.50 -1.43
N LEU A 221 9.42 -0.92 -1.51
CA LEU A 221 8.62 -0.80 -2.72
C LEU A 221 8.35 0.66 -3.11
N ALA A 222 8.03 1.54 -2.15
CA ALA A 222 7.82 2.95 -2.42
C ALA A 222 9.09 3.63 -2.95
N SER A 223 10.26 3.27 -2.42
CA SER A 223 11.55 3.75 -2.88
C SER A 223 11.87 3.25 -4.30
N TYR A 224 11.63 1.96 -4.58
CA TYR A 224 11.75 1.41 -5.92
C TYR A 224 10.84 2.12 -6.92
N ASN A 225 9.56 2.25 -6.58
CA ASN A 225 8.57 2.88 -7.45
C ASN A 225 8.95 4.33 -7.79
N LEU A 226 9.46 5.08 -6.81
CA LEU A 226 9.94 6.44 -7.07
C LEU A 226 11.12 6.44 -8.05
N GLN A 227 12.17 5.67 -7.78
CA GLN A 227 13.36 5.68 -8.65
C GLN A 227 13.02 5.21 -10.08
N SER A 228 12.08 4.27 -10.24
CA SER A 228 11.69 3.78 -11.56
C SER A 228 11.08 4.85 -12.46
N THR A 229 10.52 5.93 -11.90
CA THR A 229 10.01 7.05 -12.69
C THR A 229 11.10 7.91 -13.33
N PHE A 230 12.35 7.71 -12.92
CA PHE A 230 13.48 8.41 -13.55
C PHE A 230 14.05 7.66 -14.75
N SER A 231 13.66 6.40 -14.97
CA SER A 231 14.21 5.56 -16.05
C SER A 231 13.98 6.11 -17.47
N GLY A 232 12.97 6.97 -17.67
CA GLY A 232 12.69 7.62 -18.96
C GLY A 232 13.56 8.85 -19.27
N TYR A 233 14.40 9.30 -18.35
CA TYR A 233 15.23 10.49 -18.57
C TYR A 233 16.63 10.12 -19.10
N SER A 234 17.20 10.99 -19.95
CA SER A 234 18.51 10.78 -20.60
C SER A 234 19.68 10.71 -19.64
N PHE A 235 19.57 11.24 -18.43
CA PHE A 235 20.60 11.17 -17.40
C PHE A 235 20.55 9.89 -16.56
N TYR A 236 19.54 9.05 -16.75
CA TYR A 236 19.38 7.85 -15.94
C TYR A 236 20.40 6.77 -16.31
N ASP A 237 21.14 6.34 -15.31
CA ASP A 237 22.06 5.21 -15.38
C ASP A 237 21.53 4.10 -14.43
N PRO A 238 21.18 2.90 -14.95
CA PRO A 238 20.65 1.81 -14.14
C PRO A 238 21.56 1.33 -13.00
N GLU A 239 22.87 1.56 -13.09
CA GLU A 239 23.83 1.12 -12.08
C GLU A 239 23.98 2.12 -10.91
N THR A 240 23.85 3.41 -11.19
CA THR A 240 24.15 4.47 -10.19
C THR A 240 22.92 5.27 -9.77
N THR A 241 22.03 5.63 -10.71
CA THR A 241 20.90 6.53 -10.43
C THR A 241 19.95 6.00 -9.34
N PRO A 242 19.57 4.69 -9.29
CA PRO A 242 18.72 4.17 -8.22
C PRO A 242 19.27 4.43 -6.82
N TRP A 243 20.57 4.24 -6.64
CA TRP A 243 21.24 4.43 -5.36
C TRP A 243 21.30 5.90 -4.95
N VAL A 244 21.54 6.80 -5.90
CA VAL A 244 21.55 8.26 -5.64
C VAL A 244 20.15 8.72 -5.21
N ILE A 245 19.11 8.32 -5.95
CA ILE A 245 17.71 8.67 -5.61
C ILE A 245 17.30 8.06 -4.28
N GLY A 246 17.64 6.78 -4.04
CA GLY A 246 17.39 6.10 -2.78
C GLY A 246 18.06 6.79 -1.59
N ALA A 247 19.31 7.26 -1.74
CA ALA A 247 20.03 7.99 -0.70
C ALA A 247 19.37 9.35 -0.39
N ILE A 248 19.02 10.12 -1.41
CA ILE A 248 18.33 11.42 -1.24
C ILE A 248 16.99 11.19 -0.52
N LEU A 249 16.20 10.21 -0.97
CA LEU A 249 14.92 9.90 -0.36
C LEU A 249 15.06 9.46 1.10
N ALA A 250 16.01 8.56 1.39
CA ALA A 250 16.29 8.09 2.75
C ALA A 250 16.68 9.24 3.68
N LEU A 251 17.52 10.18 3.23
CA LEU A 251 17.90 11.36 4.01
C LEU A 251 16.74 12.32 4.28
N LEU A 252 15.88 12.58 3.27
CA LEU A 252 14.69 13.43 3.42
C LEU A 252 13.68 12.82 4.41
N VAL A 253 13.42 11.51 4.28
CA VAL A 253 12.55 10.78 5.21
C VAL A 253 13.16 10.78 6.61
N GLY A 254 14.45 10.48 6.74
CA GLY A 254 15.18 10.51 8.01
C GLY A 254 15.07 11.85 8.73
N TYR A 255 15.29 12.96 8.00
CA TYR A 255 15.11 14.31 8.55
C TYR A 255 13.70 14.53 9.13
N CYS A 256 12.68 14.08 8.42
CA CYS A 256 11.30 14.21 8.89
C CYS A 256 11.02 13.34 10.12
N VAL A 257 11.36 12.05 10.05
CA VAL A 257 11.03 11.05 11.07
C VAL A 257 11.80 11.29 12.38
N MET A 258 13.05 11.79 12.32
CA MET A 258 13.82 12.16 13.52
C MET A 258 13.08 13.21 14.38
N GLY A 259 12.13 13.96 13.82
CA GLY A 259 11.26 14.88 14.57
C GLY A 259 10.09 14.23 15.30
N GLY A 260 9.91 12.91 15.17
CA GLY A 260 8.86 12.15 15.84
C GLY A 260 7.45 12.34 15.25
N GLY A 261 6.46 11.68 15.86
CA GLY A 261 5.07 11.62 15.38
C GLY A 261 4.42 12.98 15.14
N LYS A 262 4.67 13.98 16.00
CA LYS A 262 4.11 15.34 15.82
C LYS A 262 4.56 15.99 14.51
N ARG A 263 5.83 15.81 14.12
CA ARG A 263 6.34 16.31 12.84
C ARG A 263 5.71 15.58 11.67
N ILE A 264 5.57 14.25 11.75
CA ILE A 264 4.89 13.46 10.73
C ILE A 264 3.46 13.95 10.55
N VAL A 265 2.67 14.07 11.61
CA VAL A 265 1.30 14.58 11.57
C VAL A 265 1.22 15.96 10.93
N LYS A 266 2.13 16.89 11.29
CA LYS A 266 2.16 18.24 10.72
C LYS A 266 2.46 18.23 9.22
N VAL A 267 3.45 17.44 8.80
CA VAL A 267 3.85 17.35 7.39
C VAL A 267 2.75 16.70 6.56
N THR A 268 2.19 15.58 7.01
CA THR A 268 1.11 14.88 6.29
C THR A 268 -0.16 15.73 6.19
N SER A 269 -0.54 16.43 7.24
CA SER A 269 -1.72 17.31 7.24
C SER A 269 -1.63 18.47 6.24
N THR A 270 -0.43 18.84 5.82
CA THR A 270 -0.20 19.89 4.82
C THR A 270 -0.01 19.33 3.42
N LEU A 271 0.86 18.31 3.26
CA LEU A 271 1.22 17.81 1.94
C LEU A 271 0.13 16.96 1.29
N VAL A 272 -0.56 16.10 2.08
CA VAL A 272 -1.53 15.15 1.52
C VAL A 272 -2.69 15.83 0.80
N PRO A 273 -3.37 16.83 1.39
CA PRO A 273 -4.45 17.51 0.68
C PRO A 273 -3.97 18.23 -0.58
N PHE A 274 -2.78 18.85 -0.52
CA PHE A 274 -2.20 19.57 -1.65
C PHE A 274 -1.86 18.62 -2.81
N MET A 275 -1.09 17.54 -2.53
CA MET A 275 -0.68 16.60 -3.57
C MET A 275 -1.88 15.85 -4.16
N GLY A 276 -2.82 15.39 -3.31
CA GLY A 276 -4.03 14.70 -3.76
C GLY A 276 -4.93 15.59 -4.59
N GLY A 277 -5.14 16.83 -4.16
CA GLY A 277 -5.94 17.81 -4.89
C GLY A 277 -5.34 18.16 -6.26
N LEU A 278 -4.03 18.42 -6.32
CA LEU A 278 -3.32 18.68 -7.57
C LEU A 278 -3.38 17.47 -8.51
N TYR A 279 -3.18 16.26 -7.98
CA TYR A 279 -3.23 15.04 -8.77
C TYR A 279 -4.60 14.80 -9.39
N VAL A 280 -5.68 14.93 -8.61
CA VAL A 280 -7.06 14.81 -9.11
C VAL A 280 -7.37 15.88 -10.14
N LEU A 281 -6.91 17.12 -9.93
CA LEU A 281 -7.11 18.21 -10.89
C LEU A 281 -6.49 17.88 -12.24
N VAL A 282 -5.23 17.45 -12.28
CA VAL A 282 -4.54 17.06 -13.53
C VAL A 282 -5.24 15.88 -14.19
N SER A 283 -5.66 14.90 -13.41
CA SER A 283 -6.44 13.76 -13.90
C SER A 283 -7.75 14.18 -14.57
N LEU A 284 -8.49 15.11 -13.94
CA LEU A 284 -9.71 15.68 -14.53
C LEU A 284 -9.43 16.42 -15.84
N ILE A 285 -8.31 17.14 -15.95
CA ILE A 285 -7.90 17.81 -17.20
C ILE A 285 -7.69 16.77 -18.30
N VAL A 286 -6.98 15.64 -18.03
CA VAL A 286 -6.78 14.57 -19.02
C VAL A 286 -8.12 14.00 -19.48
N ILE A 287 -9.03 13.71 -18.53
CA ILE A 287 -10.35 13.15 -18.83
C ILE A 287 -11.16 14.12 -19.70
N VAL A 288 -11.17 15.41 -19.37
CA VAL A 288 -11.91 16.43 -20.13
C VAL A 288 -11.33 16.59 -21.53
N MET A 289 -10.00 16.62 -21.67
CA MET A 289 -9.34 16.72 -22.98
C MET A 289 -9.66 15.54 -23.89
N ASN A 290 -9.90 14.37 -23.32
CA ASN A 290 -10.16 13.11 -24.02
C ASN A 290 -11.57 12.56 -23.74
N PHE A 291 -12.53 13.44 -23.47
CA PHE A 291 -13.88 13.06 -23.04
C PHE A 291 -14.58 12.09 -24.01
N GLY A 292 -14.26 12.17 -25.30
CA GLY A 292 -14.79 11.25 -26.32
C GLY A 292 -14.42 9.79 -26.12
N LEU A 293 -13.31 9.49 -25.42
CA LEU A 293 -12.89 8.11 -25.09
C LEU A 293 -13.59 7.54 -23.84
N LEU A 294 -14.15 8.41 -22.99
CA LEU A 294 -14.72 7.99 -21.71
C LEU A 294 -15.83 6.92 -21.82
N PRO A 295 -16.79 7.01 -22.76
CA PRO A 295 -17.80 5.95 -22.92
C PRO A 295 -17.20 4.60 -23.33
N GLN A 296 -16.20 4.59 -24.20
CA GLN A 296 -15.48 3.39 -24.62
C GLN A 296 -14.69 2.77 -23.45
N VAL A 297 -13.97 3.59 -22.69
CA VAL A 297 -13.22 3.15 -21.50
C VAL A 297 -14.15 2.51 -20.47
N LEU A 298 -15.27 3.17 -20.15
CA LEU A 298 -16.28 2.61 -19.26
C LEU A 298 -16.84 1.29 -19.81
N GLY A 299 -17.18 1.25 -21.10
CA GLY A 299 -17.67 0.01 -21.74
C GLY A 299 -16.68 -1.14 -21.58
N ARG A 300 -15.38 -0.91 -21.80
CA ARG A 300 -14.33 -1.93 -21.62
C ARG A 300 -14.17 -2.33 -20.15
N ILE A 301 -14.17 -1.40 -19.21
CA ILE A 301 -14.08 -1.70 -17.77
C ILE A 301 -15.16 -2.70 -17.37
N PHE A 302 -16.40 -2.46 -17.77
CA PHE A 302 -17.51 -3.36 -17.42
C PHE A 302 -17.49 -4.66 -18.22
N SER A 303 -17.22 -4.64 -19.53
CA SER A 303 -17.21 -5.87 -20.35
C SER A 303 -16.10 -6.83 -19.92
N GLU A 304 -14.88 -6.34 -19.67
CA GLU A 304 -13.75 -7.16 -19.25
C GLU A 304 -13.90 -7.64 -17.78
N ALA A 305 -14.55 -6.85 -16.92
CA ALA A 305 -14.78 -7.24 -15.52
C ALA A 305 -15.67 -8.46 -15.36
N PHE A 306 -16.55 -8.74 -16.33
CA PHE A 306 -17.51 -9.86 -16.32
C PHE A 306 -17.19 -10.91 -17.39
N ASP A 307 -15.99 -10.89 -17.96
CA ASP A 307 -15.48 -11.99 -18.78
C ASP A 307 -15.12 -13.19 -17.88
N PHE A 308 -16.15 -13.93 -17.47
CA PHE A 308 -15.99 -15.08 -16.59
C PHE A 308 -15.14 -16.20 -17.22
N GLN A 309 -15.10 -16.29 -18.54
CA GLN A 309 -14.29 -17.28 -19.23
C GLN A 309 -12.79 -16.98 -19.06
N ALA A 310 -12.39 -15.71 -19.20
CA ALA A 310 -11.03 -15.27 -18.93
C ALA A 310 -10.70 -15.38 -17.42
N ILE A 311 -11.62 -15.00 -16.53
CA ILE A 311 -11.40 -15.06 -15.07
C ILE A 311 -11.19 -16.49 -14.59
N PHE A 312 -12.05 -17.43 -14.96
CA PHE A 312 -11.98 -18.82 -14.49
C PHE A 312 -11.00 -19.68 -15.29
N GLY A 313 -10.64 -19.26 -16.51
CA GLY A 313 -9.60 -19.91 -17.31
C GLY A 313 -8.18 -19.68 -16.81
N GLY A 314 -7.96 -18.56 -16.08
CA GLY A 314 -6.65 -18.20 -15.53
C GLY A 314 -6.74 -17.26 -14.33
N LEU A 315 -7.34 -17.73 -13.21
CA LEU A 315 -7.62 -16.89 -12.03
C LEU A 315 -6.39 -16.12 -11.52
N ALA A 316 -5.21 -16.73 -11.56
CA ALA A 316 -3.95 -16.12 -11.11
C ALA A 316 -3.50 -14.91 -11.95
N GLY A 317 -3.99 -14.75 -13.18
CA GLY A 317 -3.70 -13.63 -14.07
C GLY A 317 -4.90 -12.74 -14.37
N SER A 318 -6.04 -12.97 -13.71
CA SER A 318 -7.31 -12.33 -14.06
C SER A 318 -7.42 -10.89 -13.56
N CYS A 319 -8.31 -10.12 -14.21
CA CYS A 319 -8.71 -8.79 -13.77
C CYS A 319 -9.24 -8.79 -12.32
N LEU A 320 -9.91 -9.85 -11.90
CA LEU A 320 -10.40 -10.04 -10.53
C LEU A 320 -9.23 -10.07 -9.53
N MET A 321 -8.24 -10.92 -9.76
CA MET A 321 -7.09 -11.08 -8.87
C MET A 321 -6.26 -9.80 -8.80
N TYR A 322 -5.92 -9.21 -9.94
CA TYR A 322 -5.14 -7.97 -9.96
C TYR A 322 -5.93 -6.78 -9.37
N GLY A 323 -7.22 -6.66 -9.66
CA GLY A 323 -8.08 -5.63 -9.09
C GLY A 323 -8.17 -5.71 -7.57
N ILE A 324 -8.39 -6.90 -7.01
CA ILE A 324 -8.44 -7.09 -5.56
C ILE A 324 -7.06 -6.89 -4.92
N LYS A 325 -6.01 -7.47 -5.51
CA LYS A 325 -4.63 -7.39 -5.00
C LYS A 325 -4.13 -5.95 -4.93
N ARG A 326 -4.26 -5.19 -6.01
CA ARG A 326 -3.82 -3.78 -6.06
C ARG A 326 -4.76 -2.85 -5.34
N GLY A 327 -6.07 -3.14 -5.33
CA GLY A 327 -7.04 -2.43 -4.51
C GLY A 327 -6.73 -2.56 -3.02
N LEU A 328 -6.46 -3.78 -2.52
CA LEU A 328 -6.08 -4.00 -1.13
C LEU A 328 -4.76 -3.31 -0.77
N TYR A 329 -3.75 -3.40 -1.66
CA TYR A 329 -2.47 -2.71 -1.47
C TYR A 329 -2.65 -1.20 -1.29
N SER A 330 -3.56 -0.61 -2.07
CA SER A 330 -3.84 0.83 -2.03
C SER A 330 -4.62 1.22 -0.77
N ASN A 331 -5.80 0.60 -0.53
CA ASN A 331 -6.72 1.05 0.51
C ASN A 331 -6.50 0.43 1.90
N GLU A 332 -5.71 -0.64 2.00
CA GLU A 332 -5.35 -1.34 3.24
C GLU A 332 -6.55 -1.75 4.13
N ALA A 333 -7.75 -1.88 3.56
CA ALA A 333 -8.97 -2.17 4.33
C ALA A 333 -8.96 -3.59 4.91
N GLY A 334 -9.00 -3.70 6.23
CA GLY A 334 -8.95 -4.98 6.93
C GLY A 334 -7.53 -5.52 7.17
N VAL A 335 -6.49 -4.81 6.70
CA VAL A 335 -5.08 -5.19 6.96
C VAL A 335 -4.65 -4.87 8.39
N GLY A 336 -5.28 -3.88 9.03
CA GLY A 336 -4.98 -3.50 10.41
C GLY A 336 -3.93 -2.40 10.55
N SER A 337 -3.59 -1.68 9.51
CA SER A 337 -2.62 -0.59 9.52
C SER A 337 -3.23 0.73 10.01
N ALA A 338 -4.27 1.21 9.32
CA ALA A 338 -4.94 2.45 9.61
C ALA A 338 -5.51 2.58 11.04
N PRO A 339 -5.93 1.50 11.71
CA PRO A 339 -6.27 1.53 13.12
C PRO A 339 -5.23 2.18 14.04
N ASN A 340 -3.93 2.13 13.67
CA ASN A 340 -2.87 2.79 14.43
C ASN A 340 -2.97 4.32 14.39
N ALA A 341 -3.32 4.89 13.24
CA ALA A 341 -3.62 6.32 13.14
C ALA A 341 -4.98 6.68 13.75
N ALA A 342 -6.00 5.84 13.52
CA ALA A 342 -7.33 6.05 14.07
C ALA A 342 -7.33 6.18 15.60
N ALA A 343 -6.52 5.37 16.30
CA ALA A 343 -6.43 5.37 17.76
C ALA A 343 -5.86 6.67 18.33
N SER A 344 -5.06 7.42 17.58
CA SER A 344 -4.45 8.67 18.05
C SER A 344 -5.45 9.84 18.12
N ALA A 345 -6.57 9.74 17.42
CA ALA A 345 -7.55 10.82 17.38
C ALA A 345 -8.31 10.99 18.69
N ASN A 346 -8.46 12.25 19.12
CA ASN A 346 -9.27 12.62 20.28
C ASN A 346 -10.70 12.93 19.82
N VAL A 347 -11.60 12.00 20.05
CA VAL A 347 -13.01 12.06 19.62
C VAL A 347 -13.94 11.68 20.76
N SER A 348 -15.19 12.17 20.73
CA SER A 348 -16.21 11.87 21.75
C SER A 348 -16.78 10.45 21.64
N HIS A 349 -16.65 9.79 20.48
CA HIS A 349 -17.22 8.47 20.25
C HIS A 349 -16.36 7.64 19.28
N PRO A 350 -16.03 6.36 19.57
CA PRO A 350 -15.18 5.51 18.73
C PRO A 350 -15.64 5.39 17.28
N VAL A 351 -16.93 5.35 17.02
CA VAL A 351 -17.55 5.27 15.70
C VAL A 351 -17.11 6.40 14.78
N LYS A 352 -16.82 7.57 15.32
CA LYS A 352 -16.34 8.71 14.52
C LYS A 352 -15.08 8.37 13.73
N GLN A 353 -14.12 7.70 14.37
CA GLN A 353 -12.91 7.27 13.67
C GLN A 353 -13.13 6.07 12.74
N GLY A 354 -14.05 5.17 13.07
CA GLY A 354 -14.51 4.16 12.12
C GLY A 354 -15.02 4.79 10.83
N LEU A 355 -15.86 5.82 10.93
CA LEU A 355 -16.40 6.56 9.77
C LEU A 355 -15.30 7.30 8.99
N VAL A 356 -14.35 7.92 9.68
CA VAL A 356 -13.23 8.63 9.06
C VAL A 356 -12.32 7.68 8.28
N GLN A 357 -12.03 6.50 8.81
CA GLN A 357 -11.18 5.52 8.12
C GLN A 357 -11.90 4.81 6.97
N MET A 358 -13.20 4.64 7.07
CA MET A 358 -14.04 4.22 5.95
C MET A 358 -13.99 5.25 4.81
N LEU A 359 -14.09 6.53 5.12
CA LEU A 359 -13.95 7.61 4.13
C LEU A 359 -12.55 7.65 3.51
N SER A 360 -11.50 7.36 4.29
CA SER A 360 -10.13 7.27 3.78
C SER A 360 -9.98 6.20 2.68
N VAL A 361 -10.64 5.04 2.83
CA VAL A 361 -10.68 4.00 1.79
C VAL A 361 -11.30 4.53 0.50
N PHE A 362 -12.37 5.32 0.61
CA PHE A 362 -13.04 5.89 -0.56
C PHE A 362 -12.21 6.99 -1.23
N ILE A 363 -11.58 7.86 -0.44
CA ILE A 363 -10.65 8.88 -0.98
C ILE A 363 -9.51 8.20 -1.71
N ASP A 364 -8.93 7.17 -1.13
CA ASP A 364 -7.81 6.44 -1.73
C ASP A 364 -8.20 5.76 -3.05
N THR A 365 -9.19 4.89 -3.02
CA THR A 365 -9.46 4.02 -4.17
C THR A 365 -10.52 4.58 -5.10
N LEU A 366 -11.69 5.04 -4.57
CA LEU A 366 -12.75 5.54 -5.45
C LEU A 366 -12.45 6.92 -6.04
N LEU A 367 -11.55 7.70 -5.42
CA LEU A 367 -11.14 9.00 -5.95
C LEU A 367 -9.76 8.92 -6.61
N ILE A 368 -8.68 8.65 -5.86
CA ILE A 368 -7.30 8.76 -6.38
C ILE A 368 -6.96 7.64 -7.35
N CYS A 369 -7.24 6.36 -7.02
CA CYS A 369 -6.97 5.26 -7.97
C CYS A 369 -7.84 5.35 -9.21
N THR A 370 -9.10 5.78 -9.08
CA THR A 370 -9.99 6.02 -10.23
C THR A 370 -9.46 7.16 -11.09
N ALA A 371 -8.98 8.25 -10.47
CA ALA A 371 -8.33 9.35 -11.17
C ALA A 371 -7.13 8.86 -12.00
N THR A 372 -6.26 8.01 -11.41
CA THR A 372 -5.15 7.38 -12.13
C THR A 372 -5.65 6.49 -13.27
N ALA A 373 -6.60 5.59 -12.99
CA ALA A 373 -7.12 4.66 -13.99
C ALA A 373 -7.66 5.39 -15.22
N PHE A 374 -8.52 6.41 -15.02
CA PHE A 374 -9.06 7.19 -16.14
C PHE A 374 -8.01 8.06 -16.82
N MET A 375 -7.06 8.61 -16.08
CA MET A 375 -5.94 9.36 -16.66
C MET A 375 -5.11 8.49 -17.61
N LEU A 376 -4.88 7.20 -17.26
CA LEU A 376 -4.16 6.26 -18.10
C LEU A 376 -5.02 5.79 -19.29
N LEU A 377 -6.23 5.33 -19.02
CA LEU A 377 -7.09 4.72 -20.03
C LEU A 377 -7.67 5.72 -21.04
N CYS A 378 -7.89 6.98 -20.63
CA CYS A 378 -8.33 8.05 -21.54
C CYS A 378 -7.15 8.71 -22.29
N SER A 379 -5.90 8.31 -22.08
CA SER A 379 -4.75 8.81 -22.83
C SER A 379 -4.69 8.31 -24.29
N GLY A 380 -5.43 7.23 -24.59
CA GLY A 380 -5.39 6.55 -25.89
C GLY A 380 -4.21 5.59 -26.05
N VAL A 381 -3.36 5.45 -25.04
CA VAL A 381 -2.26 4.46 -25.04
C VAL A 381 -2.79 3.14 -24.51
N GLU A 382 -2.74 2.10 -25.35
CA GLU A 382 -3.17 0.75 -24.94
C GLU A 382 -2.19 0.16 -23.91
N PRO A 383 -2.71 -0.48 -22.85
CA PRO A 383 -1.89 -1.13 -21.85
C PRO A 383 -1.18 -2.36 -22.43
N ASP A 384 0.11 -2.50 -22.14
CA ASP A 384 0.95 -3.64 -22.52
C ASP A 384 1.75 -4.09 -21.30
N ALA A 385 1.86 -5.40 -21.10
CA ALA A 385 2.67 -5.99 -20.03
C ALA A 385 4.16 -5.57 -20.10
N ALA A 386 4.67 -5.26 -21.29
CA ALA A 386 6.03 -4.74 -21.48
C ALA A 386 6.21 -3.29 -20.96
N LEU A 387 5.13 -2.55 -20.78
CA LEU A 387 5.11 -1.19 -20.24
C LEU A 387 4.71 -1.12 -18.76
N GLU A 388 4.58 -2.26 -18.08
CA GLU A 388 4.12 -2.33 -16.69
C GLU A 388 4.83 -1.34 -15.77
N GLY A 389 4.06 -0.62 -14.96
CA GLY A 389 4.58 0.30 -13.95
C GLY A 389 4.80 1.73 -14.45
N ALA A 390 5.93 2.33 -14.14
CA ALA A 390 6.25 3.71 -14.48
C ALA A 390 6.27 4.00 -16.00
N PRO A 391 6.78 3.10 -16.86
CA PRO A 391 6.80 3.33 -18.30
C PRO A 391 5.40 3.58 -18.90
N TYR A 392 4.38 2.82 -18.50
CA TYR A 392 3.02 3.03 -18.99
C TYR A 392 2.45 4.38 -18.55
N VAL A 393 2.66 4.75 -17.28
CA VAL A 393 2.21 6.06 -16.77
C VAL A 393 2.86 7.21 -17.52
N GLN A 394 4.16 7.10 -17.79
CA GLN A 394 4.90 8.12 -18.54
C GLN A 394 4.47 8.19 -20.01
N ALA A 395 4.27 7.04 -20.65
CA ALA A 395 3.77 6.99 -22.04
C ALA A 395 2.38 7.62 -22.17
N ALA A 396 1.46 7.28 -21.25
CA ALA A 396 0.11 7.82 -21.22
C ALA A 396 0.10 9.34 -21.08
N LEU A 397 0.87 9.87 -20.14
CA LEU A 397 0.92 11.33 -19.95
C LEU A 397 1.73 12.07 -21.01
N SER A 398 2.74 11.43 -21.61
CA SER A 398 3.44 11.98 -22.76
C SER A 398 2.52 12.12 -23.97
N ALA A 399 1.60 11.19 -24.18
CA ALA A 399 0.61 11.28 -25.26
C ALA A 399 -0.33 12.48 -25.11
N VAL A 400 -0.64 12.89 -23.87
CA VAL A 400 -1.56 14.01 -23.61
C VAL A 400 -0.84 15.34 -23.47
N PHE A 401 0.26 15.40 -22.72
CA PHE A 401 0.95 16.64 -22.35
C PHE A 401 2.35 16.79 -22.96
N GLY A 402 2.76 15.86 -23.84
CA GLY A 402 4.13 15.85 -24.37
C GLY A 402 5.18 15.70 -23.26
N PRO A 403 6.32 16.44 -23.35
CA PRO A 403 7.42 16.31 -22.38
C PRO A 403 7.06 16.71 -20.94
N ILE A 404 5.99 17.48 -20.73
CA ILE A 404 5.57 17.91 -19.39
C ILE A 404 4.93 16.76 -18.61
N GLY A 405 4.32 15.79 -19.30
CA GLY A 405 3.66 14.65 -18.68
C GLY A 405 4.57 13.83 -17.76
N PRO A 406 5.70 13.30 -18.22
CA PRO A 406 6.67 12.59 -17.37
C PRO A 406 7.20 13.44 -16.21
N MET A 407 7.43 14.73 -16.41
CA MET A 407 7.88 15.64 -15.33
C MET A 407 6.83 15.75 -14.22
N PHE A 408 5.55 15.92 -14.59
CA PHE A 408 4.46 15.96 -13.62
C PHE A 408 4.40 14.67 -12.78
N ILE A 409 4.48 13.51 -13.44
CA ILE A 409 4.46 12.21 -12.72
C ILE A 409 5.66 12.05 -11.80
N THR A 410 6.85 12.45 -12.22
CA THR A 410 8.03 12.37 -11.37
C THR A 410 7.88 13.24 -10.11
N VAL A 411 7.38 14.48 -10.25
CA VAL A 411 7.10 15.37 -9.11
C VAL A 411 6.01 14.78 -8.20
N ALA A 412 4.91 14.28 -8.80
CA ALA A 412 3.87 13.61 -8.04
C ALA A 412 4.43 12.42 -7.25
N MET A 413 5.23 11.57 -7.90
CA MET A 413 5.84 10.39 -7.27
C MET A 413 6.79 10.75 -6.13
N VAL A 414 7.54 11.86 -6.22
CA VAL A 414 8.36 12.35 -5.11
C VAL A 414 7.49 12.67 -3.88
N LEU A 415 6.39 13.39 -4.07
CA LEU A 415 5.49 13.76 -2.99
C LEU A 415 4.77 12.54 -2.40
N PHE A 416 4.26 11.66 -3.27
CA PHE A 416 3.55 10.44 -2.87
C PHE A 416 4.48 9.46 -2.15
N ALA A 417 5.68 9.21 -2.67
CA ALA A 417 6.65 8.33 -2.01
C ALA A 417 7.06 8.89 -0.64
N PHE A 418 7.40 10.16 -0.57
CA PHE A 418 7.82 10.79 0.69
C PHE A 418 6.73 10.71 1.76
N THR A 419 5.48 11.06 1.43
CA THR A 419 4.36 11.00 2.40
C THR A 419 4.04 9.58 2.82
N THR A 420 4.08 8.60 1.90
CA THR A 420 3.89 7.18 2.21
C THR A 420 4.93 6.68 3.21
N LEU A 421 6.21 6.95 2.95
CA LEU A 421 7.30 6.49 3.79
C LEU A 421 7.18 7.01 5.23
N ILE A 422 6.85 8.29 5.42
CA ILE A 422 6.68 8.86 6.76
C ILE A 422 5.39 8.38 7.44
N GLY A 423 4.30 8.18 6.68
CA GLY A 423 3.05 7.62 7.19
C GLY A 423 3.21 6.17 7.66
N ASN A 424 3.94 5.37 6.90
CA ASN A 424 4.29 4.00 7.24
C ASN A 424 5.08 3.92 8.55
N LEU A 425 6.09 4.77 8.71
CA LEU A 425 6.91 4.80 9.91
C LEU A 425 6.15 5.30 11.15
N TYR A 426 5.08 6.08 10.98
CA TYR A 426 4.17 6.41 12.08
C TYR A 426 3.48 5.16 12.66
N TYR A 427 3.02 4.24 11.81
CA TYR A 427 2.42 2.99 12.26
C TYR A 427 3.43 2.09 12.98
N VAL A 428 4.65 2.06 12.46
CA VAL A 428 5.75 1.30 13.04
C VAL A 428 6.12 1.81 14.44
N ASP A 429 6.24 3.11 14.63
CA ASP A 429 6.50 3.72 15.94
C ASP A 429 5.47 3.25 16.99
N ASN A 430 4.19 3.16 16.60
CA ASN A 430 3.13 2.70 17.48
C ASN A 430 3.25 1.21 17.86
N CYS A 431 3.66 0.36 16.92
CA CYS A 431 3.91 -1.07 17.18
C CYS A 431 5.18 -1.28 18.03
N LEU A 432 6.22 -0.48 17.86
CA LEU A 432 7.41 -0.51 18.71
C LEU A 432 7.05 -0.15 20.17
N ASN A 433 6.25 0.89 20.39
CA ASN A 433 5.72 1.26 21.70
C ASN A 433 4.95 0.11 22.35
N TYR A 434 4.15 -0.62 21.56
CA TYR A 434 3.42 -1.80 22.04
C TYR A 434 4.35 -2.92 22.52
N ILE A 435 5.35 -3.30 21.70
CA ILE A 435 6.28 -4.40 22.00
C ILE A 435 7.07 -4.12 23.29
N VAL A 436 7.61 -2.89 23.41
CA VAL A 436 8.47 -2.48 24.53
C VAL A 436 7.64 -2.10 25.78
N LYS A 437 6.31 -1.97 25.67
CA LYS A 437 5.37 -1.52 26.73
C LYS A 437 5.62 -0.12 27.28
N LYS A 438 6.45 0.66 26.65
CA LYS A 438 6.77 2.07 26.99
C LYS A 438 7.29 2.76 25.76
N VAL A 439 7.41 4.08 25.81
CA VAL A 439 8.14 4.81 24.77
C VAL A 439 9.58 4.31 24.77
N PRO A 440 10.10 3.75 23.64
CA PRO A 440 11.46 3.26 23.59
C PRO A 440 12.49 4.37 23.85
N ALA A 441 13.66 3.98 24.32
CA ALA A 441 14.78 4.92 24.54
C ALA A 441 15.13 5.65 23.23
N LYS A 442 15.55 6.91 23.35
CA LYS A 442 15.89 7.75 22.17
C LYS A 442 16.94 7.10 21.28
N GLU A 443 17.95 6.49 21.90
CA GLU A 443 19.04 5.80 21.21
C GLU A 443 18.51 4.63 20.36
N PHE A 444 17.60 3.82 20.93
CA PHE A 444 16.96 2.73 20.21
C PHE A 444 16.12 3.25 19.03
N MET A 445 15.35 4.32 19.24
CA MET A 445 14.54 4.91 18.16
C MET A 445 15.38 5.51 17.04
N VAL A 446 16.53 6.12 17.39
CA VAL A 446 17.48 6.64 16.39
C VAL A 446 18.08 5.50 15.57
N LEU A 447 18.55 4.42 16.22
CA LEU A 447 19.09 3.25 15.54
C LEU A 447 18.04 2.62 14.61
N PHE A 448 16.85 2.38 15.10
CA PHE A 448 15.74 1.82 14.30
C PHE A 448 15.40 2.69 13.08
N ARG A 449 15.39 4.02 13.24
CA ARG A 449 15.15 4.94 12.12
C ARG A 449 16.28 4.93 11.10
N ILE A 450 17.52 4.75 11.53
CA ILE A 450 18.67 4.54 10.62
C ILE A 450 18.50 3.23 9.86
N ASP A 451 18.08 2.14 10.51
CA ASP A 451 17.81 0.86 9.84
C ASP A 451 16.67 1.00 8.81
N ALA A 452 15.60 1.74 9.16
CA ALA A 452 14.52 2.02 8.22
C ALA A 452 14.98 2.86 7.01
N MET A 453 15.86 3.86 7.22
CA MET A 453 16.47 4.63 6.13
C MET A 453 17.36 3.75 5.24
N LEU A 454 18.09 2.81 5.82
CA LEU A 454 18.89 1.83 5.07
C LEU A 454 18.01 0.92 4.20
N LEU A 455 16.86 0.47 4.72
CA LEU A 455 15.89 -0.32 3.93
C LEU A 455 15.31 0.50 2.76
N ILE A 456 15.01 1.78 2.95
CA ILE A 456 14.57 2.68 1.87
C ILE A 456 15.67 2.78 0.79
N PHE A 457 16.92 2.97 1.20
CA PHE A 457 18.07 3.02 0.30
C PHE A 457 18.23 1.73 -0.50
N ILE A 458 18.21 0.57 0.17
CA ILE A 458 18.34 -0.75 -0.46
C ILE A 458 17.18 -0.99 -1.43
N GLY A 459 15.95 -0.63 -1.04
CA GLY A 459 14.75 -0.82 -1.85
C GLY A 459 14.83 -0.18 -3.23
N ALA A 460 15.48 0.98 -3.34
CA ALA A 460 15.66 1.67 -4.62
C ALA A 460 16.46 0.86 -5.65
N GLY A 461 17.42 0.06 -5.19
CA GLY A 461 18.27 -0.77 -6.06
C GLY A 461 17.75 -2.21 -6.31
N MET A 462 16.56 -2.56 -5.81
CA MET A 462 15.99 -3.92 -5.96
C MET A 462 15.32 -4.12 -7.32
N GLN A 463 14.89 -5.37 -7.61
CA GLN A 463 14.11 -5.71 -8.79
C GLN A 463 12.61 -5.56 -8.52
N ILE A 464 11.86 -5.13 -9.54
CA ILE A 464 10.41 -4.87 -9.45
C ILE A 464 9.64 -6.09 -8.92
N GLY A 465 9.86 -7.28 -9.45
CA GLY A 465 9.15 -8.50 -9.06
C GLY A 465 9.40 -8.85 -7.59
N THR A 466 10.65 -8.76 -7.13
CA THR A 466 11.04 -9.07 -5.76
C THR A 466 10.35 -8.14 -4.75
N VAL A 467 10.41 -6.81 -4.97
CA VAL A 467 9.82 -5.85 -4.01
C VAL A 467 8.30 -5.93 -3.98
N TRP A 468 7.64 -6.14 -5.14
CA TRP A 468 6.19 -6.31 -5.18
C TRP A 468 5.75 -7.60 -4.50
N ASN A 469 6.38 -8.73 -4.81
CA ASN A 469 6.02 -10.01 -4.20
C ASN A 469 6.28 -10.02 -2.68
N LEU A 470 7.38 -9.42 -2.24
CA LEU A 470 7.69 -9.27 -0.81
C LEU A 470 6.63 -8.43 -0.10
N ALA A 471 6.28 -7.27 -0.64
CA ALA A 471 5.26 -6.38 -0.08
C ALA A 471 3.89 -7.08 -0.01
N ASP A 472 3.51 -7.78 -1.07
CA ASP A 472 2.26 -8.54 -1.14
C ASP A 472 2.19 -9.65 -0.07
N VAL A 473 3.24 -10.47 0.07
CA VAL A 473 3.27 -11.56 1.07
C VAL A 473 3.19 -11.00 2.48
N LEU A 474 3.98 -9.97 2.80
CA LEU A 474 3.98 -9.36 4.13
C LEU A 474 2.61 -8.74 4.47
N MET A 475 2.00 -8.01 3.55
CA MET A 475 0.65 -7.46 3.72
C MET A 475 -0.40 -8.58 3.86
N GLY A 476 -0.27 -9.63 3.07
CA GLY A 476 -1.17 -10.78 3.14
C GLY A 476 -1.15 -11.48 4.48
N VAL A 477 0.04 -11.63 5.10
CA VAL A 477 0.17 -12.19 6.46
C VAL A 477 -0.57 -11.32 7.48
N MET A 478 -0.44 -10.00 7.40
CA MET A 478 -1.20 -9.09 8.28
C MET A 478 -2.71 -9.26 8.11
N ALA A 479 -3.20 -9.31 6.87
CA ALA A 479 -4.62 -9.49 6.58
C ALA A 479 -5.15 -10.84 7.08
N LEU A 480 -4.37 -11.93 6.95
CA LEU A 480 -4.71 -13.26 7.46
C LEU A 480 -4.84 -13.29 8.99
N ILE A 481 -4.11 -12.44 9.70
CA ILE A 481 -4.24 -12.31 11.16
C ILE A 481 -5.41 -11.40 11.51
N ASN A 482 -5.50 -10.21 10.89
CA ASN A 482 -6.44 -9.18 11.32
C ASN A 482 -7.89 -9.47 10.94
N LEU A 483 -8.16 -9.99 9.74
CA LEU A 483 -9.53 -10.25 9.28
C LEU A 483 -10.30 -11.22 10.19
N PRO A 484 -9.75 -12.39 10.57
CA PRO A 484 -10.40 -13.26 11.55
C PRO A 484 -10.59 -12.58 12.91
N VAL A 485 -9.59 -11.83 13.37
CA VAL A 485 -9.65 -11.13 14.65
C VAL A 485 -10.79 -10.11 14.69
N ILE A 486 -10.93 -9.27 13.67
CA ILE A 486 -12.02 -8.27 13.65
C ILE A 486 -13.40 -8.90 13.51
N ILE A 487 -13.52 -10.07 12.86
CA ILE A 487 -14.78 -10.84 12.84
C ILE A 487 -15.15 -11.28 14.27
N LEU A 488 -14.20 -11.92 14.98
CA LEU A 488 -14.39 -12.39 16.35
C LEU A 488 -14.73 -11.25 17.31
N LEU A 489 -14.05 -10.11 17.15
CA LEU A 489 -14.22 -8.92 18.00
C LEU A 489 -15.28 -7.93 17.51
N SER A 490 -16.06 -8.26 16.50
CA SER A 490 -16.99 -7.30 15.87
C SER A 490 -18.10 -6.79 16.79
N ARG A 491 -18.53 -7.57 17.79
CA ARG A 491 -19.67 -7.25 18.66
C ARG A 491 -19.58 -5.88 19.34
N PRO A 492 -18.49 -5.48 20.03
CA PRO A 492 -18.33 -4.15 20.60
C PRO A 492 -18.47 -3.02 19.56
N ALA A 493 -17.87 -3.15 18.39
CA ALA A 493 -17.98 -2.14 17.34
C ALA A 493 -19.41 -1.99 16.81
N LEU A 494 -20.13 -3.09 16.64
CA LEU A 494 -21.53 -3.09 16.21
C LEU A 494 -22.47 -2.49 17.27
N LEU A 495 -22.21 -2.76 18.56
CA LEU A 495 -22.96 -2.14 19.65
C LEU A 495 -22.67 -0.63 19.74
N ALA A 496 -21.41 -0.23 19.57
CA ALA A 496 -21.03 1.19 19.49
C ALA A 496 -21.72 1.90 18.32
N LEU A 497 -21.82 1.25 17.14
CA LEU A 497 -22.55 1.82 16.00
C LEU A 497 -24.05 2.00 16.31
N LYS A 498 -24.66 1.03 17.01
CA LYS A 498 -26.05 1.13 17.44
C LYS A 498 -26.25 2.30 18.40
N ASP A 499 -25.40 2.43 19.41
CA ASP A 499 -25.40 3.52 20.38
C ASP A 499 -25.23 4.88 19.69
N TYR A 500 -24.21 5.01 18.83
CA TYR A 500 -23.96 6.21 18.03
C TYR A 500 -25.18 6.65 17.23
N THR A 501 -25.80 5.69 16.53
CA THR A 501 -26.97 5.98 15.69
C THR A 501 -28.17 6.41 16.53
N ALA A 502 -28.38 5.79 17.69
CA ALA A 502 -29.47 6.14 18.61
C ALA A 502 -29.30 7.58 19.14
N GLN A 503 -28.11 7.93 19.60
CA GLN A 503 -27.83 9.29 20.10
C GLN A 503 -27.96 10.35 18.99
N LYS A 504 -27.43 10.04 17.79
CA LYS A 504 -27.53 10.96 16.64
C LYS A 504 -28.98 11.23 16.23
N ASN A 505 -29.82 10.22 16.21
CA ASN A 505 -31.24 10.37 15.86
C ASN A 505 -32.01 11.26 16.84
N THR A 506 -31.49 11.45 18.05
CA THR A 506 -32.05 12.44 19.03
C THR A 506 -31.49 13.85 18.86
N GLY A 507 -30.69 14.10 17.80
CA GLY A 507 -30.06 15.41 17.55
C GLY A 507 -28.85 15.74 18.45
N ARG A 508 -28.38 14.80 19.27
CA ARG A 508 -27.24 15.00 20.17
C ARG A 508 -25.91 14.67 19.47
N ASN A 509 -24.85 15.36 19.88
CA ASN A 509 -23.50 14.91 19.51
C ASN A 509 -23.18 13.62 20.29
N PRO A 510 -22.94 12.48 19.63
CA PRO A 510 -22.75 11.21 20.32
C PRO A 510 -21.53 11.20 21.24
N VAL A 511 -21.71 10.74 22.47
CA VAL A 511 -20.67 10.55 23.48
C VAL A 511 -20.66 9.09 23.90
N PHE A 512 -19.50 8.46 23.90
CA PHE A 512 -19.34 7.06 24.20
C PHE A 512 -19.17 6.81 25.69
N LYS A 513 -19.87 5.80 26.20
CA LYS A 513 -19.68 5.24 27.53
C LYS A 513 -19.44 3.72 27.39
N ALA A 514 -18.37 3.22 28.00
CA ALA A 514 -18.02 1.81 27.91
C ALA A 514 -19.14 0.88 28.45
N GLU A 515 -19.94 1.35 29.38
CA GLU A 515 -21.08 0.63 29.96
C GLU A 515 -22.16 0.30 28.91
N THR A 516 -22.42 1.19 27.95
CA THR A 516 -23.48 1.00 26.93
C THR A 516 -23.21 -0.17 25.99
N VAL A 517 -21.95 -0.56 25.86
CA VAL A 517 -21.52 -1.70 25.03
C VAL A 517 -21.06 -2.91 25.86
N GLY A 518 -21.30 -2.89 27.18
CA GLY A 518 -20.95 -3.99 28.09
C GLY A 518 -19.46 -4.12 28.36
N LEU A 519 -18.70 -3.03 28.24
CA LEU A 519 -17.24 -2.97 28.45
C LEU A 519 -16.84 -2.17 29.70
N LYS A 520 -17.74 -2.01 30.68
CA LYS A 520 -17.42 -1.34 31.94
C LYS A 520 -16.18 -1.95 32.59
N GLY A 521 -15.17 -1.14 32.88
CA GLY A 521 -13.90 -1.58 33.49
C GLY A 521 -12.98 -2.42 32.58
N LYS A 522 -13.34 -2.61 31.30
CA LYS A 522 -12.55 -3.37 30.33
C LYS A 522 -11.82 -2.49 29.31
N THR A 523 -12.01 -1.19 29.37
CA THR A 523 -11.33 -0.21 28.51
C THR A 523 -10.52 0.74 29.39
N GLU A 524 -9.34 1.12 28.94
CA GLU A 524 -8.46 2.02 29.71
C GLU A 524 -8.87 3.51 29.51
N TYR A 525 -9.25 3.86 28.29
CA TYR A 525 -9.49 5.26 27.90
C TYR A 525 -10.91 5.75 28.21
N TRP A 526 -11.91 4.89 28.17
CA TRP A 526 -13.34 5.24 28.21
C TRP A 526 -14.05 4.94 29.54
N ASN A 527 -13.29 4.66 30.58
CA ASN A 527 -13.82 4.42 31.93
C ASN A 527 -14.12 5.71 32.66
#